data_29138c89893022b0dbf7432f8f1ba6ff
#
_entry.id   29138c89893022b0dbf7432f8f1ba6ff
#
_cell.length_a   1.000
_cell.length_b   1.000
_cell.length_c   1.000
_cell.angle_alpha   90.00
_cell.angle_beta   90.00
_cell.angle_gamma   90.00
#
_symmetry.space_group_name_H-M   'P 1'
#
loop_
_entity.id
_entity.type
_entity.pdbx_description
1 polymer ?
#
loop_
_entity_poly.entity_id
_entity_poly.type
_entity_poly.pdbx_seq_one_letter_code
_entity_poly.pdbx_strand_id
1 'polypeptide(L)'
;IKNKFIITFGNVIKFSDGRGIMLEGYVDNFSFHELRNKVLKGVVNNPQRKMPHVTLMHPRNSTCNDEIFNEILKYKLPKEMYFNSISLIEQLDGGVWKVIKDYK
;
A
#
# COMPACT_ATOMS: atom_id res chain seq x y z
N ILE A 1 -7.84 15.34 -5.78
CA ILE A 1 -6.49 15.60 -6.32
C ILE A 1 -6.59 16.08 -7.75
N LYS A 2 -5.81 17.08 -8.08
CA LYS A 2 -5.90 17.73 -9.41
C LYS A 2 -5.21 16.95 -10.50
N ASN A 3 -4.14 16.25 -10.17
CA ASN A 3 -3.30 15.54 -11.14
C ASN A 3 -3.18 14.07 -10.78
N LYS A 4 -3.00 13.24 -11.80
CA LYS A 4 -2.67 11.85 -11.59
C LYS A 4 -1.31 11.76 -10.91
N PHE A 5 -1.15 10.77 -10.06
CA PHE A 5 0.17 10.44 -9.53
C PHE A 5 0.49 8.98 -9.81
N ILE A 6 1.77 8.68 -9.85
CA ILE A 6 2.27 7.36 -10.21
C ILE A 6 3.01 6.79 -9.01
N ILE A 7 2.76 5.51 -8.73
CA ILE A 7 3.56 4.76 -7.77
C ILE A 7 4.30 3.68 -8.54
N THR A 8 5.62 3.67 -8.38
CA THR A 8 6.46 2.63 -8.95
C THR A 8 6.73 1.56 -7.91
N PHE A 9 6.70 0.30 -8.34
CA PHE A 9 6.86 -0.85 -7.46
C PHE A 9 8.13 -1.62 -7.80
N GLY A 10 8.68 -2.25 -6.78
CA GLY A 10 9.89 -3.05 -6.91
C GLY A 10 9.63 -4.50 -6.55
N ASN A 11 10.07 -4.90 -5.37
CA ASN A 11 10.12 -6.30 -4.98
C ASN A 11 8.85 -6.79 -4.31
N VAL A 12 8.58 -8.08 -4.49
CA VAL A 12 7.62 -8.81 -3.66
C VAL A 12 8.35 -9.23 -2.40
N ILE A 13 7.82 -8.86 -1.24
CA ILE A 13 8.45 -9.18 0.04
C ILE A 13 7.44 -9.79 1.00
N LYS A 14 7.95 -10.52 1.99
CA LYS A 14 7.15 -11.03 3.09
C LYS A 14 7.00 -9.94 4.14
N PHE A 15 5.87 -9.92 4.84
CA PHE A 15 5.72 -9.07 6.02
C PHE A 15 6.73 -9.52 7.09
N SER A 16 7.00 -8.63 8.04
CA SER A 16 7.98 -8.90 9.11
C SER A 16 7.64 -10.15 9.92
N ASP A 17 6.37 -10.52 10.02
CA ASP A 17 5.95 -11.73 10.72
C ASP A 17 6.04 -12.99 9.83
N GLY A 18 6.40 -12.84 8.56
CA GLY A 18 6.54 -13.94 7.61
C GLY A 18 5.22 -14.54 7.13
N ARG A 19 4.08 -13.99 7.53
CA ARG A 19 2.76 -14.57 7.25
C ARG A 19 2.08 -13.97 6.05
N GLY A 20 2.34 -12.72 5.75
CA GLY A 20 1.75 -12.02 4.62
C GLY A 20 2.78 -11.68 3.56
N ILE A 21 2.29 -11.24 2.40
CA ILE A 21 3.13 -10.87 1.26
C ILE A 21 2.65 -9.54 0.71
N MET A 22 3.59 -8.67 0.34
CA MET A 22 3.26 -7.40 -0.29
C MET A 22 4.15 -7.10 -1.48
N LEU A 23 3.64 -6.29 -2.39
CA LEU A 23 4.42 -5.67 -3.46
C LEU A 23 4.83 -4.29 -2.95
N GLU A 24 6.12 -4.09 -2.76
CA GLU A 24 6.65 -2.88 -2.15
C GLU A 24 6.91 -1.79 -3.17
N GLY A 25 6.50 -0.57 -2.87
CA GLY A 25 6.84 0.60 -3.67
C GLY A 25 8.26 1.04 -3.43
N TYR A 26 8.85 1.72 -4.42
CA TYR A 26 10.19 2.28 -4.27
C TYR A 26 10.19 3.46 -3.30
N VAL A 27 11.34 3.70 -2.68
CA VAL A 27 11.53 4.75 -1.68
C VAL A 27 11.39 6.16 -2.27
N ASP A 28 11.64 6.32 -3.56
CA ASP A 28 11.65 7.61 -4.25
C ASP A 28 10.30 7.97 -4.90
N ASN A 29 9.20 7.46 -4.38
CA ASN A 29 7.85 7.83 -4.83
C ASN A 29 7.46 9.21 -4.28
N PHE A 30 8.05 10.27 -4.81
CA PHE A 30 7.87 11.63 -4.29
C PHE A 30 6.42 12.09 -4.30
N SER A 31 5.70 11.83 -5.38
CA SER A 31 4.29 12.25 -5.49
C SER A 31 3.43 11.63 -4.40
N PHE A 32 3.68 10.36 -4.08
CA PHE A 32 2.98 9.69 -2.99
C PHE A 32 3.29 10.33 -1.64
N HIS A 33 4.58 10.55 -1.35
CA HIS A 33 4.98 11.11 -0.06
C HIS A 33 4.50 12.54 0.11
N GLU A 34 4.54 13.32 -0.94
CA GLU A 34 4.05 14.69 -0.93
C GLU A 34 2.56 14.74 -0.65
N LEU A 35 1.79 13.90 -1.34
CA LEU A 35 0.34 13.81 -1.12
C LEU A 35 0.03 13.35 0.30
N ARG A 36 0.74 12.33 0.78
CA ARG A 36 0.54 11.81 2.14
C ARG A 36 0.81 12.89 3.18
N ASN A 37 1.88 13.67 3.01
CA ASN A 37 2.21 14.75 3.92
C ASN A 37 1.12 15.83 3.94
N LYS A 38 0.56 16.16 2.79
CA LYS A 38 -0.55 17.12 2.71
C LYS A 38 -1.79 16.61 3.45
N VAL A 39 -2.13 15.36 3.26
CA VAL A 39 -3.31 14.75 3.89
C VAL A 39 -3.16 14.71 5.41
N LEU A 40 -1.96 14.42 5.90
CA LEU A 40 -1.71 14.27 7.34
C LEU A 40 -1.41 15.58 8.06
N LYS A 41 -1.20 16.66 7.31
CA LYS A 41 -0.89 17.97 7.90
C LYS A 41 -2.04 18.43 8.79
N GLY A 42 -1.71 18.75 10.04
CA GLY A 42 -2.70 19.17 11.02
C GLY A 42 -3.50 18.04 11.67
N VAL A 43 -3.30 16.80 11.19
CA VAL A 43 -3.97 15.62 11.74
C VAL A 43 -3.01 14.81 12.61
N VAL A 44 -1.79 14.63 12.12
CA VAL A 44 -0.74 13.89 12.83
C VAL A 44 0.49 14.77 12.95
N ASN A 45 1.03 14.89 14.16
CA ASN A 45 2.30 15.57 14.39
C ASN A 45 3.43 14.60 14.06
N ASN A 46 4.38 15.03 13.23
CA ASN A 46 5.54 14.22 12.86
C ASN A 46 5.16 12.82 12.35
N PRO A 47 4.37 12.75 11.27
CA PRO A 47 3.96 11.44 10.75
C PRO A 47 5.17 10.62 10.30
N GLN A 48 5.16 9.34 10.62
CA GLN A 48 6.20 8.43 10.15
C GLN A 48 6.13 8.30 8.63
N ARG A 49 7.30 8.24 8.01
CA ARG A 49 7.38 7.96 6.58
C ARG A 49 7.02 6.48 6.35
N LYS A 50 6.01 6.26 5.53
CA LYS A 50 5.57 4.91 5.16
C LYS A 50 5.76 4.70 3.67
N MET A 51 6.15 3.48 3.30
CA MET A 51 6.27 3.12 1.89
C MET A 51 4.92 2.68 1.35
N PRO A 52 4.57 3.10 0.13
CA PRO A 52 3.36 2.57 -0.50
C PRO A 52 3.54 1.08 -0.80
N HIS A 53 2.47 0.32 -0.72
CA HIS A 53 2.52 -1.11 -1.01
C HIS A 53 1.15 -1.63 -1.42
N VAL A 54 1.16 -2.77 -2.09
CA VAL A 54 -0.06 -3.53 -2.37
C VAL A 54 0.05 -4.83 -1.59
N THR A 55 -0.94 -5.11 -0.76
CA THR A 55 -0.99 -6.37 -0.01
C THR A 55 -1.48 -7.48 -0.93
N LEU A 56 -0.65 -8.50 -1.13
CA LEU A 56 -0.99 -9.66 -1.95
C LEU A 56 -1.59 -10.78 -1.12
N MET A 57 -1.06 -11.00 0.10
CA MET A 57 -1.61 -11.93 1.07
C MET A 57 -1.64 -11.27 2.43
N HIS A 58 -2.82 -11.09 2.99
CA HIS A 58 -2.97 -10.46 4.29
C HIS A 58 -2.62 -11.46 5.40
N PRO A 59 -1.75 -11.08 6.36
CA PRO A 59 -1.30 -12.02 7.40
C PRO A 59 -2.41 -12.55 8.31
N ARG A 60 -3.52 -11.85 8.40
CA ARG A 60 -4.68 -12.27 9.18
C ARG A 60 -5.43 -13.44 8.58
N ASN A 61 -5.48 -13.48 7.25
CA ASN A 61 -6.37 -14.38 6.53
C ASN A 61 -5.65 -15.56 5.91
N SER A 62 -4.32 -15.56 5.96
CA SER A 62 -3.53 -16.57 5.26
C SER A 62 -2.15 -16.68 5.89
N THR A 63 -1.51 -17.81 5.64
CA THR A 63 -0.14 -18.05 6.06
C THR A 63 0.69 -18.36 4.82
N CYS A 64 1.74 -17.58 4.61
CA CYS A 64 2.65 -17.80 3.51
C CYS A 64 3.71 -18.83 3.89
N ASN A 65 4.03 -19.72 2.95
CA ASN A 65 5.22 -20.57 3.05
C ASN A 65 6.10 -20.32 1.83
N ASP A 66 7.27 -20.94 1.80
CA ASP A 66 8.23 -20.72 0.71
C ASP A 66 7.68 -21.14 -0.65
N GLU A 67 6.90 -22.22 -0.68
CA GLU A 67 6.27 -22.69 -1.92
C GLU A 67 5.30 -21.67 -2.49
N ILE A 68 4.43 -21.13 -1.65
CA ILE A 68 3.47 -20.11 -2.05
C ILE A 68 4.19 -18.83 -2.48
N PHE A 69 5.20 -18.41 -1.74
CA PHE A 69 6.00 -17.25 -2.06
C PHE A 69 6.66 -17.39 -3.44
N ASN A 70 7.25 -18.55 -3.71
CA ASN A 70 7.89 -18.83 -4.98
C ASN A 70 6.89 -18.85 -6.14
N GLU A 71 5.67 -19.34 -5.91
CA GLU A 71 4.61 -19.30 -6.91
C GLU A 71 4.24 -17.86 -7.26
N ILE A 72 4.12 -17.00 -6.25
CA ILE A 72 3.77 -15.59 -6.48
C ILE A 72 4.84 -14.87 -7.29
N LEU A 73 6.11 -15.20 -7.07
CA LEU A 73 7.22 -14.60 -7.82
C LEU A 73 7.17 -14.92 -9.31
N LYS A 74 6.45 -15.96 -9.73
CA LYS A 74 6.31 -16.32 -11.14
C LYS A 74 5.32 -15.44 -11.88
N TYR A 75 4.44 -14.73 -11.18
CA TYR A 75 3.44 -13.87 -11.80
C TYR A 75 4.06 -12.56 -12.26
N LYS A 76 3.56 -12.06 -13.38
CA LYS A 76 3.96 -10.75 -13.87
C LYS A 76 3.15 -9.70 -13.13
N LEU A 77 3.80 -9.00 -12.21
CA LEU A 77 3.17 -7.97 -11.39
C LEU A 77 3.44 -6.58 -11.98
N PRO A 78 2.55 -5.61 -11.71
CA PRO A 78 2.73 -4.27 -12.26
C PRO A 78 3.98 -3.61 -11.70
N LYS A 79 4.72 -2.90 -12.56
CA LYS A 79 5.88 -2.11 -12.15
C LYS A 79 5.51 -0.70 -11.74
N GLU A 80 4.35 -0.23 -12.21
CA GLU A 80 3.84 1.08 -11.85
C GLU A 80 2.33 1.09 -11.95
N MET A 81 1.70 1.95 -11.15
CA MET A 81 0.26 2.18 -11.19
C MET A 81 -0.02 3.66 -11.19
N TYR A 82 -1.08 4.07 -11.89
CA TYR A 82 -1.52 5.45 -11.99
C TYR A 82 -2.75 5.65 -11.13
N PHE A 83 -2.76 6.71 -10.35
CA PHE A 83 -3.87 7.03 -9.46
C PHE A 83 -4.37 8.44 -9.72
N ASN A 84 -5.68 8.63 -9.71
CA ASN A 84 -6.31 9.94 -9.87
C ASN A 84 -7.28 10.25 -8.73
N SER A 85 -7.33 9.40 -7.72
CA SER A 85 -8.19 9.62 -6.56
C SER A 85 -7.60 8.93 -5.33
N ILE A 86 -8.02 9.41 -4.17
CA ILE A 86 -7.74 8.76 -2.89
C ILE A 86 -9.04 8.66 -2.11
N SER A 87 -9.11 7.70 -1.20
CA SER A 87 -10.30 7.51 -0.37
C SER A 87 -9.93 7.56 1.10
N LEU A 88 -10.78 8.19 1.87
CA LEU A 88 -10.72 8.11 3.33
C LEU A 88 -11.56 6.90 3.74
N ILE A 89 -10.93 5.97 4.42
CA ILE A 89 -11.59 4.72 4.84
C ILE A 89 -11.50 4.56 6.35
N GLU A 90 -12.44 3.80 6.88
CA GLU A 90 -12.49 3.48 8.30
C GLU A 90 -12.63 1.97 8.48
N GLN A 91 -11.89 1.43 9.42
CA GLN A 91 -11.99 0.04 9.80
C GLN A 91 -12.07 -0.05 11.32
N LEU A 92 -13.11 -0.68 11.82
CA LEU A 92 -13.30 -0.89 13.26
C LEU A 92 -12.93 -2.33 13.63
N ASP A 93 -12.02 -2.47 14.59
CA ASP A 93 -11.63 -3.76 15.17
C ASP A 93 -11.25 -4.82 14.12
N GLY A 94 -10.57 -4.41 13.06
CA GLY A 94 -10.17 -5.33 12.01
C GLY A 94 -11.29 -5.82 11.11
N GLY A 95 -12.47 -5.19 11.20
CA GLY A 95 -13.63 -5.56 10.41
C GLY A 95 -13.59 -5.06 8.98
N VAL A 96 -14.75 -4.85 8.39
CA VAL A 96 -14.89 -4.41 7.01
C VAL A 96 -14.43 -2.96 6.85
N TRP A 97 -13.68 -2.67 5.78
CA TRP A 97 -13.31 -1.32 5.41
C TRP A 97 -14.53 -0.56 4.88
N LYS A 98 -14.76 0.61 5.44
CA LYS A 98 -15.86 1.49 5.03
C LYS A 98 -15.29 2.75 4.41
N VAL A 99 -15.73 3.08 3.20
CA VAL A 99 -15.34 4.32 2.53
C VAL A 99 -16.12 5.48 3.12
N ILE A 100 -15.41 6.46 3.66
CA ILE A 100 -16.02 7.66 4.23
C ILE A 100 -16.15 8.73 3.17
N LYS A 101 -15.13 8.92 2.35
CA LYS A 101 -15.11 9.96 1.32
C LYS A 101 -14.05 9.66 0.27
N ASP A 102 -14.38 9.95 -1.00
CA ASP A 102 -13.44 9.88 -2.10
C ASP A 102 -13.01 11.30 -2.51
N TYR A 103 -11.73 11.44 -2.79
CA TYR A 103 -11.12 12.70 -3.26
C TYR A 103 -10.55 12.44 -4.66
N LYS A 104 -11.05 13.17 -5.63
CA LYS A 104 -10.63 13.02 -7.04
C LYS A 104 -9.75 14.17 -7.50
#